data_7ba1c457f0da537cff86176fb504ba7b
#
_entry.id   7ba1c457f0da537cff86176fb504ba7b
#
_cell.length_a   1.000
_cell.length_b   1.000
_cell.length_c   1.000
_cell.angle_alpha   90.00
_cell.angle_beta   90.00
_cell.angle_gamma   90.00
#
_symmetry.space_group_name_H-M   'P 1'
#
loop_
_entity.id
_entity.type
_entity.pdbx_description
1 polymer ?
#
loop_
_entity_poly.entity_id
_entity_poly.type
_entity_poly.pdbx_seq_one_letter_code
_entity_poly.pdbx_strand_id
1 'polypeptide(L)'
;EITSPIDLVTADDGLVASHFGHPVIGLKPSQIAALTQICSTDTSASVTAEASRDWWPLTMHWGLVGEVPAQAAAVCRPTSTEQIAHLLSYCNEEQIPVTAAGGRSGVCGASIPLYGGVVLDTTAMQGVVSVDDESLTVEILPGTFGPDLEAHLAPMGLTVGHYPQSFDIATVGGWVACRGACQYS
;
A
#
# COMPACT_ATOMS: atom_id res chain seq x y z
N GLU A 1 8.99 3.32 9.64
CA GLU A 1 8.54 2.54 8.47
C GLU A 1 8.29 1.12 8.93
N ILE A 2 7.03 0.68 8.87
CA ILE A 2 6.68 -0.67 9.36
C ILE A 2 6.68 -1.59 8.16
N THR A 3 7.75 -2.36 8.05
CA THR A 3 7.94 -3.36 7.00
C THR A 3 7.45 -4.73 7.46
N SER A 4 7.38 -5.69 6.54
CA SER A 4 7.21 -7.10 6.89
C SER A 4 8.28 -7.52 7.93
N PRO A 5 7.96 -8.40 8.89
CA PRO A 5 8.88 -8.83 9.93
C PRO A 5 10.10 -9.60 9.40
N ILE A 6 10.07 -9.96 8.13
CA ILE A 6 11.16 -10.67 7.45
C ILE A 6 11.77 -9.73 6.41
N ASP A 7 13.02 -9.37 6.59
CA ASP A 7 13.77 -8.61 5.60
C ASP A 7 13.89 -9.41 4.29
N LEU A 8 13.72 -8.72 3.16
CA LEU A 8 14.07 -9.32 1.88
C LEU A 8 15.58 -9.52 1.84
N VAL A 9 16.00 -10.76 1.66
CA VAL A 9 17.39 -11.06 1.33
C VAL A 9 17.62 -10.61 -0.11
N THR A 10 18.12 -9.40 -0.29
CA THR A 10 18.49 -8.88 -1.61
C THR A 10 19.76 -9.57 -2.10
N ALA A 11 19.64 -10.50 -3.02
CA ALA A 11 20.74 -10.78 -3.94
C ALA A 11 20.83 -9.62 -4.93
N ASP A 12 22.04 -9.21 -5.27
CA ASP A 12 22.36 -7.91 -5.86
C ASP A 12 21.61 -7.49 -7.13
N ASP A 13 20.90 -8.34 -7.87
CA ASP A 13 20.31 -7.96 -9.17
C ASP A 13 19.08 -8.76 -9.62
N GLY A 14 18.38 -9.47 -8.78
CA GLY A 14 17.40 -10.38 -9.34
C GLY A 14 16.30 -10.87 -8.44
N LEU A 15 15.57 -9.97 -7.81
CA LEU A 15 14.38 -10.28 -7.01
C LEU A 15 13.16 -10.54 -7.87
N VAL A 16 13.22 -11.43 -8.85
CA VAL A 16 12.00 -11.76 -9.59
C VAL A 16 11.94 -13.25 -9.80
N ALA A 17 11.13 -13.91 -8.99
CA ALA A 17 10.52 -15.15 -9.42
C ALA A 17 9.04 -14.84 -9.69
N SER A 18 8.58 -15.07 -10.89
CA SER A 18 7.15 -15.11 -11.15
C SER A 18 6.65 -16.45 -10.64
N HIS A 19 5.98 -16.46 -9.48
CA HIS A 19 5.30 -17.65 -8.97
C HIS A 19 3.94 -17.88 -9.63
N PHE A 20 3.53 -16.94 -10.49
CA PHE A 20 2.27 -17.00 -11.23
C PHE A 20 2.58 -17.10 -12.71
N GLY A 21 1.94 -18.05 -13.41
CA GLY A 21 2.24 -18.38 -14.81
C GLY A 21 1.78 -17.36 -15.87
N HIS A 22 1.65 -16.06 -15.50
CA HIS A 22 1.28 -15.00 -16.45
C HIS A 22 2.37 -13.92 -16.53
N PRO A 23 2.46 -13.18 -17.64
CA PRO A 23 3.46 -12.14 -17.82
C PRO A 23 3.22 -10.96 -16.89
N VAL A 24 4.31 -10.41 -16.37
CA VAL A 24 4.33 -9.17 -15.56
C VAL A 24 4.55 -7.98 -16.50
N ILE A 25 3.70 -6.96 -16.40
CA ILE A 25 3.75 -5.78 -17.26
C ILE A 25 4.75 -4.77 -16.68
N GLY A 26 5.81 -4.51 -17.45
CA GLY A 26 6.75 -3.43 -17.18
C GLY A 26 6.25 -2.07 -17.70
N LEU A 27 7.01 -1.01 -17.40
CA LEU A 27 6.71 0.35 -17.86
C LEU A 27 7.77 0.84 -18.85
N LYS A 28 7.33 1.60 -19.86
CA LYS A 28 8.22 2.33 -20.77
C LYS A 28 8.80 3.57 -20.08
N PRO A 29 9.98 4.06 -20.47
CA PRO A 29 10.54 5.29 -19.91
C PRO A 29 9.59 6.51 -20.00
N SER A 30 8.82 6.63 -21.09
CA SER A 30 7.82 7.69 -21.25
C SER A 30 6.67 7.59 -20.24
N GLN A 31 6.24 6.37 -19.90
CA GLN A 31 5.21 6.13 -18.91
C GLN A 31 5.70 6.47 -17.50
N ILE A 32 6.95 6.09 -17.17
CA ILE A 32 7.59 6.46 -15.90
C ILE A 32 7.69 7.98 -15.77
N ALA A 33 8.13 8.67 -16.84
CA ALA A 33 8.23 10.12 -16.85
C ALA A 33 6.86 10.81 -16.63
N ALA A 34 5.79 10.31 -17.24
CA ALA A 34 4.43 10.82 -17.05
C ALA A 34 3.94 10.60 -15.61
N LEU A 35 4.13 9.41 -15.05
CA LEU A 35 3.77 9.11 -13.65
C LEU A 35 4.51 10.02 -12.66
N THR A 36 5.79 10.30 -12.92
CA THR A 36 6.61 11.21 -12.09
C THR A 36 6.11 12.66 -12.11
N GLN A 37 5.42 13.09 -13.18
CA GLN A 37 4.78 14.41 -13.22
C GLN A 37 3.47 14.45 -12.38
N ILE A 38 2.85 13.31 -12.14
CA ILE A 38 1.60 13.22 -11.37
C ILE A 38 1.89 13.17 -9.88
N CYS A 39 2.80 12.29 -9.44
CA CYS A 39 3.14 12.13 -8.03
C CYS A 39 4.54 11.56 -7.83
N SER A 40 4.98 11.46 -6.58
CA SER A 40 6.25 10.78 -6.23
C SER A 40 6.23 9.35 -6.75
N THR A 41 7.20 9.01 -7.61
CA THR A 41 7.30 7.71 -8.30
C THR A 41 8.69 7.15 -8.10
N ASP A 42 8.78 5.90 -7.63
CA ASP A 42 10.03 5.17 -7.40
C ASP A 42 10.04 3.90 -8.25
N THR A 43 11.14 3.67 -8.96
CA THR A 43 11.34 2.49 -9.81
C THR A 43 12.56 1.67 -9.37
N SER A 44 13.16 2.00 -8.23
CA SER A 44 14.30 1.24 -7.71
C SER A 44 13.89 -0.19 -7.37
N ALA A 45 14.78 -1.14 -7.67
CA ALA A 45 14.50 -2.57 -7.50
C ALA A 45 14.12 -2.93 -6.05
N SER A 46 14.80 -2.32 -5.08
CA SER A 46 14.52 -2.57 -3.65
C SER A 46 13.13 -2.08 -3.23
N VAL A 47 12.74 -0.87 -3.66
CA VAL A 47 11.44 -0.27 -3.31
C VAL A 47 10.30 -1.01 -4.01
N THR A 48 10.45 -1.35 -5.29
CA THR A 48 9.42 -2.10 -6.03
C THR A 48 9.27 -3.52 -5.50
N ALA A 49 10.36 -4.20 -5.13
CA ALA A 49 10.31 -5.51 -4.52
C ALA A 49 9.60 -5.48 -3.16
N GLU A 50 9.98 -4.53 -2.28
CA GLU A 50 9.32 -4.36 -0.98
C GLU A 50 7.83 -4.03 -1.11
N ALA A 51 7.45 -3.20 -2.06
CA ALA A 51 6.05 -2.89 -2.35
C ALA A 51 5.27 -4.06 -2.98
N SER A 52 5.97 -5.09 -3.44
CA SER A 52 5.38 -6.27 -4.12
C SER A 52 5.11 -7.44 -3.19
N ARG A 53 5.16 -7.22 -1.89
CA ARG A 53 4.83 -8.23 -0.88
C ARG A 53 3.92 -7.64 0.20
N ASP A 54 3.22 -8.49 0.90
CA ASP A 54 2.42 -8.20 2.08
C ASP A 54 2.74 -9.22 3.19
N TRP A 55 1.88 -9.34 4.20
CA TRP A 55 2.04 -10.30 5.29
C TRP A 55 1.47 -11.69 4.97
N TRP A 56 1.18 -11.99 3.72
CA TRP A 56 0.81 -13.34 3.31
C TRP A 56 1.96 -14.31 3.59
N PRO A 57 1.74 -15.42 4.32
CA PRO A 57 2.81 -16.35 4.72
C PRO A 57 3.67 -16.85 3.57
N LEU A 58 3.10 -17.01 2.37
CA LEU A 58 3.87 -17.43 1.20
C LEU A 58 4.85 -16.35 0.76
N THR A 59 4.46 -15.07 0.77
CA THR A 59 5.36 -13.97 0.39
C THR A 59 6.49 -13.80 1.41
N MET A 60 6.22 -14.05 2.69
CA MET A 60 7.25 -14.08 3.71
C MET A 60 8.23 -15.24 3.49
N HIS A 61 7.72 -16.43 3.13
CA HIS A 61 8.57 -17.57 2.82
C HIS A 61 9.47 -17.33 1.61
N TRP A 62 8.93 -16.82 0.52
CA TRP A 62 9.71 -16.44 -0.67
C TRP A 62 10.72 -15.34 -0.38
N GLY A 63 10.36 -14.37 0.47
CA GLY A 63 11.27 -13.32 0.91
C GLY A 63 12.55 -13.82 1.59
N LEU A 64 12.50 -14.97 2.27
CA LEU A 64 13.69 -15.60 2.89
C LEU A 64 14.74 -16.03 1.86
N VAL A 65 14.35 -16.27 0.63
CA VAL A 65 15.25 -16.64 -0.47
C VAL A 65 15.41 -15.52 -1.50
N GLY A 66 14.96 -14.30 -1.14
CA GLY A 66 15.11 -13.14 -2.00
C GLY A 66 14.11 -13.07 -3.15
N GLU A 67 12.96 -13.72 -3.04
CA GLU A 67 11.95 -13.76 -4.09
C GLU A 67 10.70 -12.99 -3.70
N VAL A 68 10.04 -12.39 -4.68
CA VAL A 68 8.70 -11.81 -4.58
C VAL A 68 7.78 -12.47 -5.59
N PRO A 69 6.46 -12.58 -5.30
CA PRO A 69 5.54 -13.35 -6.16
C PRO A 69 5.38 -12.74 -7.56
N ALA A 70 5.37 -11.42 -7.65
CA ALA A 70 5.38 -10.63 -8.87
C ALA A 70 5.86 -9.22 -8.52
N GLN A 71 6.68 -8.60 -9.34
CA GLN A 71 7.27 -7.31 -9.03
C GLN A 71 6.54 -6.18 -9.77
N ALA A 72 6.20 -5.12 -9.03
CA ALA A 72 5.74 -3.87 -9.63
C ALA A 72 6.86 -3.21 -10.44
N ALA A 73 6.49 -2.52 -11.51
CA ALA A 73 7.43 -1.72 -12.29
C ALA A 73 7.69 -0.35 -11.66
N ALA A 74 6.73 0.17 -10.88
CA ALA A 74 6.87 1.43 -10.14
C ALA A 74 6.00 1.44 -8.88
N VAL A 75 6.38 2.26 -7.91
CA VAL A 75 5.59 2.61 -6.74
C VAL A 75 5.26 4.09 -6.82
N CYS A 76 3.98 4.42 -6.87
CA CYS A 76 3.46 5.78 -6.92
C CYS A 76 2.86 6.17 -5.56
N ARG A 77 3.31 7.29 -4.99
CA ARG A 77 2.85 7.80 -3.68
C ARG A 77 2.15 9.14 -3.84
N PRO A 78 0.85 9.14 -4.18
CA PRO A 78 0.07 10.35 -4.25
C PRO A 78 -0.12 10.96 -2.84
N THR A 79 -0.27 12.28 -2.80
CA THR A 79 -0.56 13.05 -1.57
C THR A 79 -1.93 13.71 -1.61
N SER A 80 -2.67 13.55 -2.71
CA SER A 80 -4.02 14.10 -2.85
C SER A 80 -4.93 13.20 -3.70
N THR A 81 -6.23 13.40 -3.56
CA THR A 81 -7.27 12.71 -4.34
C THR A 81 -7.15 13.02 -5.84
N GLU A 82 -6.76 14.26 -6.18
CA GLU A 82 -6.56 14.70 -7.56
C GLU A 82 -5.40 13.92 -8.22
N GLN A 83 -4.30 13.72 -7.50
CA GLN A 83 -3.19 12.91 -7.98
C GLN A 83 -3.62 11.45 -8.21
N ILE A 84 -4.43 10.87 -7.31
CA ILE A 84 -4.98 9.53 -7.51
C ILE A 84 -5.86 9.49 -8.76
N ALA A 85 -6.75 10.45 -8.94
CA ALA A 85 -7.63 10.51 -10.10
C ALA A 85 -6.84 10.61 -11.41
N HIS A 86 -5.83 11.47 -11.47
CA HIS A 86 -4.95 11.61 -12.64
C HIS A 86 -4.14 10.34 -12.91
N LEU A 87 -3.60 9.71 -11.86
CA LEU A 87 -2.84 8.46 -11.97
C LEU A 87 -3.73 7.34 -12.53
N LEU A 88 -4.92 7.16 -11.99
CA LEU A 88 -5.85 6.12 -12.43
C LEU A 88 -6.34 6.36 -13.86
N SER A 89 -6.63 7.62 -14.25
CA SER A 89 -6.99 7.98 -15.63
C SER A 89 -5.85 7.62 -16.58
N TYR A 90 -4.65 8.06 -16.29
CA TYR A 90 -3.47 7.77 -17.10
C TYR A 90 -3.20 6.26 -17.22
N CYS A 91 -3.22 5.54 -16.10
CA CYS A 91 -3.01 4.10 -16.12
C CYS A 91 -4.11 3.36 -16.91
N ASN A 92 -5.36 3.82 -16.85
CA ASN A 92 -6.45 3.25 -17.62
C ASN A 92 -6.28 3.50 -19.14
N GLU A 93 -5.87 4.71 -19.55
CA GLU A 93 -5.60 5.05 -20.95
C GLU A 93 -4.43 4.23 -21.51
N GLU A 94 -3.36 4.07 -20.75
CA GLU A 94 -2.16 3.33 -21.13
C GLU A 94 -2.26 1.81 -20.85
N GLN A 95 -3.38 1.34 -20.32
CA GLN A 95 -3.62 -0.07 -19.96
C GLN A 95 -2.56 -0.63 -19.00
N ILE A 96 -2.15 0.19 -18.02
CA ILE A 96 -1.19 -0.15 -16.98
C ILE A 96 -1.96 -0.72 -15.78
N PRO A 97 -1.66 -1.95 -15.31
CA PRO A 97 -2.25 -2.50 -14.10
C PRO A 97 -1.91 -1.64 -12.87
N VAL A 98 -2.89 -1.43 -12.01
CA VAL A 98 -2.69 -0.71 -10.74
C VAL A 98 -3.12 -1.60 -9.59
N THR A 99 -2.26 -1.74 -8.60
CA THR A 99 -2.56 -2.42 -7.34
C THR A 99 -2.52 -1.41 -6.21
N ALA A 100 -3.65 -1.22 -5.53
CA ALA A 100 -3.72 -0.33 -4.37
C ALA A 100 -3.06 -0.97 -3.14
N ALA A 101 -2.30 -0.17 -2.40
CA ALA A 101 -1.65 -0.58 -1.16
C ALA A 101 -1.76 0.52 -0.08
N GLY A 102 -1.94 0.11 1.15
CA GLY A 102 -1.77 0.92 2.36
C GLY A 102 -0.65 0.33 3.19
N GLY A 103 -0.92 -0.05 4.45
CA GLY A 103 0.05 -0.69 5.35
C GLY A 103 0.48 -2.11 4.94
N ARG A 104 -0.14 -2.70 3.94
CA ARG A 104 0.17 -4.05 3.41
C ARG A 104 0.16 -5.15 4.48
N SER A 105 -0.62 -4.97 5.52
CA SER A 105 -0.77 -5.92 6.64
C SER A 105 -1.66 -7.11 6.31
N GLY A 106 -2.23 -7.16 5.09
CA GLY A 106 -3.07 -8.26 4.64
C GLY A 106 -2.31 -9.59 4.55
N VAL A 107 -3.01 -10.69 4.85
CA VAL A 107 -2.43 -12.03 4.91
C VAL A 107 -2.88 -12.95 3.76
N CYS A 108 -3.50 -12.39 2.73
CA CYS A 108 -4.06 -13.14 1.60
C CYS A 108 -3.57 -12.65 0.23
N GLY A 109 -2.52 -11.83 0.17
CA GLY A 109 -1.93 -11.37 -1.08
C GLY A 109 -2.71 -10.27 -1.81
N ALA A 110 -3.62 -9.55 -1.13
CA ALA A 110 -4.49 -8.56 -1.78
C ALA A 110 -3.73 -7.34 -2.36
N SER A 111 -2.56 -7.02 -1.81
CA SER A 111 -1.71 -5.92 -2.29
C SER A 111 -0.54 -6.37 -3.17
N ILE A 112 -0.53 -7.63 -3.60
CA ILE A 112 0.48 -8.14 -4.53
C ILE A 112 0.17 -7.67 -5.96
N PRO A 113 1.13 -7.03 -6.67
CA PRO A 113 0.93 -6.57 -8.05
C PRO A 113 1.05 -7.74 -9.05
N LEU A 114 0.07 -8.64 -9.06
CA LEU A 114 0.09 -9.90 -9.82
C LEU A 114 0.47 -9.71 -11.29
N TYR A 115 0.02 -8.60 -11.90
CA TYR A 115 0.27 -8.27 -13.30
C TYR A 115 1.39 -7.24 -13.47
N GLY A 116 2.15 -6.91 -12.42
CA GLY A 116 3.15 -5.84 -12.47
C GLY A 116 2.53 -4.44 -12.48
N GLY A 117 2.95 -3.59 -13.40
CA GLY A 117 2.46 -2.22 -13.49
C GLY A 117 2.83 -1.38 -12.28
N VAL A 118 1.86 -0.69 -11.69
CA VAL A 118 2.04 0.29 -10.62
C VAL A 118 1.45 -0.19 -9.31
N VAL A 119 2.20 -0.08 -8.22
CA VAL A 119 1.64 -0.04 -6.86
C VAL A 119 1.29 1.40 -6.52
N LEU A 120 0.01 1.66 -6.27
CA LEU A 120 -0.51 2.92 -5.73
C LEU A 120 -0.45 2.84 -4.21
N ASP A 121 0.57 3.44 -3.63
CA ASP A 121 0.82 3.44 -2.19
C ASP A 121 0.18 4.67 -1.55
N THR A 122 -0.87 4.47 -0.77
CA THR A 122 -1.63 5.54 -0.13
C THR A 122 -1.02 6.03 1.18
N THR A 123 0.09 5.45 1.65
CA THR A 123 0.67 5.79 2.95
C THR A 123 1.19 7.23 3.06
N ALA A 124 1.37 7.94 1.93
CA ALA A 124 1.69 9.37 1.95
C ALA A 124 0.48 10.27 2.26
N MET A 125 -0.75 9.71 2.21
CA MET A 125 -1.99 10.43 2.53
C MET A 125 -2.38 10.16 3.99
N GLN A 126 -1.75 10.85 4.93
CA GLN A 126 -1.92 10.66 6.37
C GLN A 126 -2.50 11.88 7.06
N GLY A 127 -3.23 11.64 8.13
CA GLY A 127 -3.71 12.64 9.07
C GLY A 127 -5.23 12.64 9.22
N VAL A 128 -5.69 13.22 10.32
CA VAL A 128 -7.09 13.51 10.58
C VAL A 128 -7.39 14.88 9.98
N VAL A 129 -8.42 14.96 9.15
CA VAL A 129 -8.85 16.19 8.49
C VAL A 129 -9.78 17.00 9.41
N SER A 130 -10.76 16.32 10.00
CA SER A 130 -11.70 16.94 10.95
C SER A 130 -12.29 15.91 11.91
N VAL A 131 -12.69 16.38 13.07
CA VAL A 131 -13.46 15.62 14.08
C VAL A 131 -14.71 16.41 14.40
N ASP A 132 -15.86 15.77 14.31
CA ASP A 132 -17.14 16.31 14.76
C ASP A 132 -17.55 15.55 16.03
N ASP A 133 -17.49 16.22 17.17
CA ASP A 133 -17.78 15.65 18.48
C ASP A 133 -19.28 15.58 18.80
N GLU A 134 -20.11 16.30 18.07
CA GLU A 134 -21.58 16.19 18.17
C GLU A 134 -22.09 14.92 17.49
N SER A 135 -21.68 14.69 16.23
CA SER A 135 -22.08 13.51 15.45
C SER A 135 -21.19 12.30 15.66
N LEU A 136 -20.10 12.45 16.42
CA LEU A 136 -19.08 11.42 16.65
C LEU A 136 -18.52 10.85 15.35
N THR A 137 -18.17 11.72 14.43
CA THR A 137 -17.56 11.33 13.14
C THR A 137 -16.17 11.92 13.00
N VAL A 138 -15.31 11.20 12.26
CA VAL A 138 -13.97 11.65 11.92
C VAL A 138 -13.77 11.56 10.41
N GLU A 139 -13.26 12.64 9.81
CA GLU A 139 -12.76 12.63 8.45
C GLU A 139 -11.24 12.42 8.49
N ILE A 140 -10.77 11.41 7.78
CA ILE A 140 -9.38 10.94 7.89
C ILE A 140 -8.83 10.50 6.54
N LEU A 141 -7.55 10.75 6.31
CA LEU A 141 -6.86 10.32 5.10
C LEU A 141 -6.53 8.81 5.16
N PRO A 142 -6.63 8.10 4.02
CA PRO A 142 -6.65 6.63 3.96
C PRO A 142 -5.33 5.96 4.39
N GLY A 143 -4.21 6.66 4.27
CA GLY A 143 -2.87 6.17 4.65
C GLY A 143 -2.55 6.32 6.13
N THR A 144 -3.47 6.83 6.96
CA THR A 144 -3.26 7.01 8.40
C THR A 144 -3.26 5.66 9.10
N PHE A 145 -2.24 5.42 9.94
CA PHE A 145 -2.14 4.21 10.74
C PHE A 145 -3.01 4.28 12.01
N GLY A 146 -3.37 3.11 12.53
CA GLY A 146 -4.20 2.99 13.73
C GLY A 146 -3.65 3.75 14.93
N PRO A 147 -2.38 3.59 15.33
CA PRO A 147 -1.78 4.32 16.44
C PRO A 147 -1.85 5.85 16.29
N ASP A 148 -1.63 6.37 15.07
CA ASP A 148 -1.66 7.80 14.81
C ASP A 148 -3.07 8.38 14.95
N LEU A 149 -4.08 7.63 14.49
CA LEU A 149 -5.49 7.99 14.67
C LEU A 149 -5.87 8.04 16.17
N GLU A 150 -5.59 6.98 16.91
CA GLU A 150 -5.90 6.93 18.34
C GLU A 150 -5.13 7.99 19.13
N ALA A 151 -3.86 8.24 18.81
CA ALA A 151 -3.07 9.30 19.43
C ALA A 151 -3.66 10.70 19.18
N HIS A 152 -4.30 10.92 18.01
CA HIS A 152 -5.00 12.16 17.70
C HIS A 152 -6.30 12.32 18.51
N LEU A 153 -7.07 11.23 18.66
CA LEU A 153 -8.39 11.25 19.32
C LEU A 153 -8.30 11.21 20.85
N ALA A 154 -7.30 10.56 21.42
CA ALA A 154 -7.15 10.36 22.86
C ALA A 154 -7.19 11.66 23.70
N PRO A 155 -6.55 12.78 23.31
CA PRO A 155 -6.64 14.05 24.05
C PRO A 155 -8.07 14.64 24.12
N MET A 156 -8.95 14.24 23.19
CA MET A 156 -10.36 14.64 23.14
C MET A 156 -11.26 13.70 23.93
N GLY A 157 -10.70 12.63 24.53
CA GLY A 157 -11.45 11.60 25.22
C GLY A 157 -12.23 10.67 24.27
N LEU A 158 -11.84 10.64 23.00
CA LEU A 158 -12.48 9.86 21.94
C LEU A 158 -11.61 8.68 21.52
N THR A 159 -12.23 7.67 20.93
CA THR A 159 -11.60 6.51 20.30
C THR A 159 -12.48 6.03 19.17
N VAL A 160 -11.87 5.46 18.12
CA VAL A 160 -12.62 4.76 17.07
C VAL A 160 -13.11 3.40 17.57
N GLY A 161 -12.43 2.81 18.54
CA GLY A 161 -12.79 1.51 19.10
C GLY A 161 -12.51 0.33 18.17
N HIS A 162 -11.76 0.54 17.08
CA HIS A 162 -11.38 -0.49 16.12
C HIS A 162 -9.92 -0.88 16.32
N TYR A 163 -9.69 -2.05 16.92
CA TYR A 163 -8.36 -2.58 17.23
C TYR A 163 -8.15 -3.94 16.56
N PRO A 164 -7.95 -3.99 15.24
CA PRO A 164 -7.63 -5.25 14.55
C PRO A 164 -6.28 -5.78 15.01
N GLN A 165 -6.03 -7.08 14.82
CA GLN A 165 -4.76 -7.71 15.18
C GLN A 165 -3.55 -7.02 14.53
N SER A 166 -3.74 -6.41 13.36
CA SER A 166 -2.73 -5.66 12.62
C SER A 166 -2.74 -4.14 12.93
N PHE A 167 -3.27 -3.72 14.08
CA PHE A 167 -3.50 -2.31 14.44
C PHE A 167 -2.28 -1.42 14.18
N ASP A 168 -1.09 -1.86 14.59
CA ASP A 168 0.14 -1.06 14.49
C ASP A 168 0.66 -0.90 13.06
N ILE A 169 0.25 -1.78 12.15
CA ILE A 169 0.79 -1.87 10.78
C ILE A 169 -0.27 -1.70 9.69
N ALA A 170 -1.53 -1.52 10.06
CA ALA A 170 -2.64 -1.34 9.13
C ALA A 170 -3.07 0.13 9.05
N THR A 171 -3.44 0.56 7.85
CA THR A 171 -3.99 1.89 7.61
C THR A 171 -5.53 1.85 7.64
N VAL A 172 -6.14 2.99 7.99
CA VAL A 172 -7.60 3.15 8.03
C VAL A 172 -8.24 2.82 6.68
N GLY A 173 -7.62 3.25 5.56
CA GLY A 173 -8.09 2.90 4.22
C GLY A 173 -8.08 1.38 3.99
N GLY A 174 -7.05 0.68 4.51
CA GLY A 174 -6.99 -0.78 4.48
C GLY A 174 -8.09 -1.44 5.29
N TRP A 175 -8.44 -0.91 6.49
CA TRP A 175 -9.54 -1.42 7.30
C TRP A 175 -10.87 -1.38 6.54
N VAL A 176 -11.16 -0.24 5.91
CA VAL A 176 -12.40 -0.04 5.14
C VAL A 176 -12.41 -0.94 3.90
N ALA A 177 -11.32 -0.97 3.14
CA ALA A 177 -11.22 -1.76 1.90
C ALA A 177 -11.38 -3.26 2.16
N CYS A 178 -10.79 -3.76 3.24
CA CYS A 178 -10.87 -5.18 3.63
C CYS A 178 -12.12 -5.49 4.46
N ARG A 179 -12.96 -4.51 4.78
CA ARG A 179 -14.09 -4.66 5.72
C ARG A 179 -13.63 -5.31 7.03
N GLY A 180 -12.51 -4.80 7.57
CA GLY A 180 -11.90 -5.31 8.77
C GLY A 180 -12.89 -5.32 9.91
N ALA A 181 -13.00 -6.43 10.61
CA ALA A 181 -13.76 -6.57 11.84
C ALA A 181 -12.83 -7.03 12.96
N CYS A 182 -13.09 -6.61 14.17
CA CYS A 182 -12.37 -7.03 15.34
C CYS A 182 -13.32 -7.30 16.51
N GLN A 183 -12.76 -7.66 17.67
CA GLN A 183 -13.56 -7.99 18.87
C GLN A 183 -14.43 -6.85 19.33
N TYR A 184 -14.08 -5.59 19.05
CA TYR A 184 -14.77 -4.39 19.52
C TYR A 184 -15.56 -3.64 18.43
N SER A 185 -15.60 -4.15 17.23
CA SER A 185 -16.26 -3.48 16.08
C SER A 185 -17.21 -4.42 15.31
#